data_aecc44254e25b3f11c14ffde8f81177b
#
_entry.id   aecc44254e25b3f11c14ffde8f81177b
#
_cell.length_a   1.000
_cell.length_b   1.000
_cell.length_c   1.000
_cell.angle_alpha   90.00
_cell.angle_beta   90.00
_cell.angle_gamma   90.00
#
_symmetry.space_group_name_H-M   'P 1'
#
loop_
_entity.id
_entity.type
_entity.pdbx_description
1 polymer ?
#
loop_
_entity_poly.entity_id
_entity_poly.type
_entity_poly.pdbx_seq_one_letter_code
_entity_poly.pdbx_strand_id
1 'polypeptide(L)'
;MAWIGVDIGGSHISAAQIGLEDHEVKILAFHEADVDTSGRAPEIISAWSSLIRLAIGNHTEVELGIAMPGPYDYVNGISLIKDQGKMKALYDLSVKQLLAESLNIKPENIFFTNDAEAFLIGESFAGASRGFTNALGLTLGTGLGSAIKIHDKVKDGKLWTAPFRDGIAEDYLGTAWFRKFTLEQFGLTIDGVKDLLAPDFDPAISNEIFSEFGYSLGEFLAQYMIRLHCQGVVLGGKIARAGIHFFTLHSSLSEQIGLST
;
A
#
# COMPACT_ATOMS: atom_id res chain seq x y z
N MET A 1 6.21 25.93 7.75
CA MET A 1 5.73 24.98 6.72
C MET A 1 5.57 23.63 7.38
N ALA A 2 4.44 22.96 7.20
CA ALA A 2 4.21 21.59 7.69
C ALA A 2 4.10 20.64 6.49
N TRP A 3 4.71 19.46 6.60
CA TRP A 3 4.57 18.39 5.64
C TRP A 3 3.59 17.36 6.19
N ILE A 4 2.53 17.10 5.44
CA ILE A 4 1.48 16.17 5.83
C ILE A 4 1.44 15.03 4.82
N GLY A 5 1.64 13.81 5.30
CA GLY A 5 1.43 12.58 4.53
C GLY A 5 0.04 12.02 4.82
N VAL A 6 -0.69 11.63 3.78
CA VAL A 6 -2.03 11.05 3.89
C VAL A 6 -2.08 9.76 3.08
N ASP A 7 -2.64 8.71 3.67
CA ASP A 7 -2.99 7.47 2.98
C ASP A 7 -4.50 7.31 2.98
N ILE A 8 -5.10 7.26 1.79
CA ILE A 8 -6.54 7.12 1.60
C ILE A 8 -6.84 5.76 1.00
N GLY A 9 -7.40 4.89 1.83
CA GLY A 9 -7.93 3.61 1.40
C GLY A 9 -9.42 3.65 1.11
N GLY A 10 -9.97 2.52 0.68
CA GLY A 10 -11.40 2.43 0.36
C GLY A 10 -12.35 2.48 1.56
N SER A 11 -11.87 2.33 2.78
CA SER A 11 -12.68 2.29 3.99
C SER A 11 -12.02 2.99 5.18
N HIS A 12 -10.82 3.51 5.01
CA HIS A 12 -10.11 4.23 6.07
C HIS A 12 -9.20 5.30 5.48
N ILE A 13 -8.82 6.25 6.31
CA ILE A 13 -7.84 7.29 6.03
C ILE A 13 -6.88 7.40 7.21
N SER A 14 -5.61 7.60 6.93
CA SER A 14 -4.63 8.03 7.91
C SER A 14 -3.93 9.30 7.46
N ALA A 15 -3.56 10.17 8.41
CA ALA A 15 -2.83 11.41 8.15
C ALA A 15 -1.76 11.61 9.22
N ALA A 16 -0.56 11.94 8.79
CA ALA A 16 0.57 12.17 9.67
C ALA A 16 1.24 13.51 9.37
N GLN A 17 1.56 14.27 10.40
CA GLN A 17 2.49 15.38 10.29
C GLN A 17 3.92 14.84 10.37
N ILE A 18 4.73 15.19 9.40
CA ILE A 18 6.11 14.74 9.27
C ILE A 18 7.06 15.88 9.65
N GLY A 19 8.03 15.56 10.47
CA GLY A 19 9.16 16.43 10.79
C GLY A 19 10.49 15.82 10.37
N LEU A 20 11.50 16.65 10.23
CA LEU A 20 12.88 16.24 10.02
C LEU A 20 13.70 16.80 11.19
N GLU A 21 14.22 15.92 12.04
CA GLU A 21 15.08 16.25 13.17
C GLU A 21 16.35 15.42 13.09
N ASP A 22 17.51 16.08 13.15
CA ASP A 22 18.84 15.45 13.08
C ASP A 22 19.01 14.53 11.84
N HIS A 23 18.43 14.92 10.70
CA HIS A 23 18.39 14.14 9.45
C HIS A 23 17.54 12.84 9.54
N GLU A 24 16.76 12.67 10.58
CA GLU A 24 15.81 11.58 10.74
C GLU A 24 14.37 12.05 10.55
N VAL A 25 13.58 11.22 9.88
CA VAL A 25 12.15 11.46 9.72
C VAL A 25 11.43 11.09 11.01
N LYS A 26 10.60 12.03 11.51
CA LYS A 26 9.76 11.79 12.68
C LYS A 26 8.30 12.07 12.37
N ILE A 27 7.44 11.21 12.92
CA ILE A 27 6.00 11.46 12.93
C ILE A 27 5.70 12.33 14.15
N LEU A 28 5.29 13.57 13.91
CA LEU A 28 4.98 14.54 14.95
C LEU A 28 3.54 14.44 15.45
N ALA A 29 2.63 14.06 14.55
CA ALA A 29 1.23 13.76 14.86
C ALA A 29 0.73 12.66 13.93
N PHE A 30 -0.16 11.80 14.41
CA PHE A 30 -0.78 10.73 13.62
C PHE A 30 -2.26 10.61 13.98
N HIS A 31 -3.09 10.56 12.96
CA HIS A 31 -4.53 10.39 13.08
C HIS A 31 -5.02 9.39 12.05
N GLU A 32 -5.97 8.54 12.45
CA GLU A 32 -6.62 7.60 11.55
C GLU A 32 -8.11 7.50 11.87
N ALA A 33 -8.92 7.19 10.87
CA ALA A 33 -10.33 6.95 11.01
C ALA A 33 -10.87 6.03 9.91
N ASP A 34 -11.91 5.30 10.24
CA ASP A 34 -12.74 4.66 9.23
C ASP A 34 -13.58 5.73 8.50
N VAL A 35 -13.73 5.56 7.19
CA VAL A 35 -14.51 6.46 6.34
C VAL A 35 -15.46 5.67 5.44
N ASP A 36 -16.68 6.15 5.33
CA ASP A 36 -17.63 5.65 4.34
C ASP A 36 -17.38 6.33 3.00
N THR A 37 -16.78 5.60 2.06
CA THR A 37 -16.51 6.07 0.71
C THR A 37 -17.62 5.70 -0.29
N SER A 38 -18.75 5.15 0.17
CA SER A 38 -19.95 4.89 -0.63
C SER A 38 -20.91 6.08 -0.68
N GLY A 39 -20.72 7.07 0.20
CA GLY A 39 -21.50 8.28 0.30
C GLY A 39 -21.33 9.25 -0.87
N ARG A 40 -21.94 10.44 -0.75
CA ARG A 40 -21.82 11.50 -1.76
C ARG A 40 -20.46 12.19 -1.67
N ALA A 41 -19.99 12.75 -2.80
CA ALA A 41 -18.69 13.41 -2.87
C ALA A 41 -18.44 14.46 -1.77
N PRO A 42 -19.37 15.38 -1.45
CA PRO A 42 -19.15 16.35 -0.36
C PRO A 42 -18.96 15.71 1.01
N GLU A 43 -19.64 14.60 1.27
CA GLU A 43 -19.55 13.87 2.56
C GLU A 43 -18.18 13.21 2.69
N ILE A 44 -17.71 12.55 1.62
CA ILE A 44 -16.38 11.92 1.57
C ILE A 44 -15.29 12.97 1.77
N ILE A 45 -15.34 14.06 1.01
CA ILE A 45 -14.35 15.15 1.10
C ILE A 45 -14.36 15.81 2.49
N SER A 46 -15.55 16.00 3.08
CA SER A 46 -15.67 16.55 4.43
C SER A 46 -15.03 15.65 5.49
N ALA A 47 -15.27 14.33 5.40
CA ALA A 47 -14.68 13.36 6.31
C ALA A 47 -13.15 13.34 6.21
N TRP A 48 -12.62 13.26 4.98
CA TRP A 48 -11.16 13.32 4.75
C TRP A 48 -10.55 14.63 5.24
N SER A 49 -11.15 15.75 4.89
CA SER A 49 -10.66 17.07 5.31
C SER A 49 -10.66 17.24 6.82
N SER A 50 -11.65 16.68 7.51
CA SER A 50 -11.73 16.75 8.98
C SER A 50 -10.55 16.05 9.64
N LEU A 51 -10.17 14.87 9.16
CA LEU A 51 -9.00 14.15 9.68
C LEU A 51 -7.69 14.86 9.30
N ILE A 52 -7.54 15.30 8.05
CA ILE A 52 -6.35 15.99 7.58
C ILE A 52 -6.10 17.26 8.39
N ARG A 53 -7.16 18.01 8.74
CA ARG A 53 -7.04 19.20 9.62
C ARG A 53 -6.44 18.89 10.98
N LEU A 54 -6.72 17.72 11.55
CA LEU A 54 -6.10 17.32 12.83
C LEU A 54 -4.58 17.19 12.68
N ALA A 55 -4.11 16.61 11.57
CA ALA A 55 -2.69 16.49 11.31
C ALA A 55 -2.03 17.86 10.96
N ILE A 56 -2.77 18.76 10.30
CA ILE A 56 -2.30 20.12 10.00
C ILE A 56 -2.15 20.96 11.28
N GLY A 57 -3.04 20.78 12.25
CA GLY A 57 -3.05 21.58 13.47
C GLY A 57 -3.22 23.09 13.17
N ASN A 58 -2.35 23.91 13.74
CA ASN A 58 -2.38 25.38 13.60
C ASN A 58 -1.47 25.92 12.48
N HIS A 59 -0.94 25.06 11.62
CA HIS A 59 -0.04 25.48 10.54
C HIS A 59 -0.81 26.14 9.39
N THR A 60 -0.31 27.27 8.92
CA THR A 60 -0.89 28.05 7.82
C THR A 60 -0.23 27.75 6.47
N GLU A 61 1.01 27.28 6.49
CA GLU A 61 1.75 26.85 5.30
C GLU A 61 1.89 25.33 5.33
N VAL A 62 1.32 24.64 4.36
CA VAL A 62 1.20 23.19 4.32
C VAL A 62 1.54 22.69 2.93
N GLU A 63 2.31 21.61 2.88
CA GLU A 63 2.43 20.71 1.73
C GLU A 63 1.79 19.37 2.08
N LEU A 64 0.92 18.88 1.20
CA LEU A 64 0.10 17.71 1.41
C LEU A 64 0.41 16.64 0.35
N GLY A 65 1.03 15.54 0.77
CA GLY A 65 1.25 14.36 -0.06
C GLY A 65 0.18 13.30 0.22
N ILE A 66 -0.54 12.86 -0.81
CA ILE A 66 -1.66 11.92 -0.69
C ILE A 66 -1.37 10.66 -1.49
N ALA A 67 -1.31 9.51 -0.80
CA ALA A 67 -1.36 8.19 -1.40
C ALA A 67 -2.82 7.82 -1.67
N MET A 68 -3.11 7.37 -2.89
CA MET A 68 -4.46 7.05 -3.35
C MET A 68 -4.45 5.82 -4.24
N PRO A 69 -5.37 4.85 -4.06
CA PRO A 69 -5.48 3.71 -4.97
C PRO A 69 -5.92 4.16 -6.36
N GLY A 70 -5.47 3.43 -7.38
CA GLY A 70 -5.88 3.67 -8.76
C GLY A 70 -7.19 2.96 -9.14
N PRO A 71 -7.70 3.27 -10.34
CA PRO A 71 -7.17 4.19 -11.35
C PRO A 71 -7.37 5.67 -11.00
N TYR A 72 -6.36 6.49 -11.27
CA TYR A 72 -6.33 7.89 -10.85
C TYR A 72 -5.41 8.72 -11.76
N ASP A 73 -5.81 9.93 -12.13
CA ASP A 73 -4.90 10.92 -12.71
C ASP A 73 -4.17 11.65 -11.57
N TYR A 74 -3.03 11.14 -11.19
CA TYR A 74 -2.25 11.65 -10.06
C TYR A 74 -1.70 13.06 -10.28
N VAL A 75 -1.48 13.47 -11.54
CA VAL A 75 -0.97 14.81 -11.86
C VAL A 75 -2.04 15.86 -11.61
N ASN A 76 -3.24 15.62 -12.13
CA ASN A 76 -4.36 16.58 -12.04
C ASN A 76 -5.23 16.34 -10.80
N GLY A 77 -5.02 15.23 -10.07
CA GLY A 77 -5.78 14.88 -8.88
C GLY A 77 -7.22 14.49 -9.19
N ILE A 78 -7.45 13.77 -10.32
CA ILE A 78 -8.79 13.37 -10.78
C ILE A 78 -8.99 11.88 -10.52
N SER A 79 -10.09 11.52 -9.86
CA SER A 79 -10.47 10.14 -9.63
C SER A 79 -11.03 9.50 -10.91
N LEU A 80 -10.48 8.36 -11.30
CA LEU A 80 -10.97 7.54 -12.42
C LEU A 80 -11.60 6.22 -11.94
N ILE A 81 -11.89 6.12 -10.63
CA ILE A 81 -12.50 4.95 -10.00
C ILE A 81 -14.00 4.91 -10.31
N LYS A 82 -14.43 3.99 -11.18
CA LYS A 82 -15.80 3.90 -11.67
C LYS A 82 -16.60 2.73 -11.08
N ASP A 83 -16.00 1.54 -11.06
CA ASP A 83 -16.73 0.28 -10.84
C ASP A 83 -16.19 -0.57 -9.68
N GLN A 84 -15.36 0.01 -8.80
CA GLN A 84 -14.73 -0.73 -7.69
C GLN A 84 -15.53 -0.71 -6.38
N GLY A 85 -16.80 -0.30 -6.42
CA GLY A 85 -17.70 -0.27 -5.26
C GLY A 85 -17.38 0.79 -4.21
N LYS A 86 -16.26 1.52 -4.33
CA LYS A 86 -15.78 2.55 -3.40
C LYS A 86 -15.47 3.82 -4.16
N MET A 87 -15.65 4.99 -3.52
CA MET A 87 -15.31 6.30 -4.10
C MET A 87 -16.02 6.61 -5.44
N LYS A 88 -17.09 5.89 -5.79
CA LYS A 88 -17.80 6.05 -7.07
C LYS A 88 -18.29 7.48 -7.28
N ALA A 89 -18.73 8.14 -6.20
CA ALA A 89 -19.20 9.51 -6.24
C ALA A 89 -18.12 10.54 -6.60
N LEU A 90 -16.84 10.14 -6.56
CA LEU A 90 -15.70 11.00 -6.94
C LEU A 90 -15.26 10.79 -8.39
N TYR A 91 -15.89 9.87 -9.13
CA TYR A 91 -15.53 9.61 -10.53
C TYR A 91 -15.55 10.88 -11.37
N ASP A 92 -14.49 11.14 -12.13
CA ASP A 92 -14.29 12.32 -13.01
C ASP A 92 -14.28 13.67 -12.26
N LEU A 93 -14.16 13.67 -10.93
CA LEU A 93 -14.02 14.87 -10.13
C LEU A 93 -12.55 15.15 -9.80
N SER A 94 -12.17 16.44 -9.81
CA SER A 94 -10.89 16.89 -9.28
C SER A 94 -10.93 16.87 -7.74
N VAL A 95 -10.53 15.76 -7.15
CA VAL A 95 -10.37 15.62 -5.69
C VAL A 95 -9.35 16.63 -5.18
N LYS A 96 -8.34 16.95 -5.99
CA LYS A 96 -7.34 18.00 -5.70
C LYS A 96 -8.00 19.34 -5.41
N GLN A 97 -8.90 19.78 -6.32
CA GLN A 97 -9.60 21.04 -6.14
C GLN A 97 -10.57 21.02 -4.97
N LEU A 98 -11.32 19.93 -4.80
CA LEU A 98 -12.26 19.77 -3.69
C LEU A 98 -11.56 19.80 -2.32
N LEU A 99 -10.40 19.14 -2.19
CA LEU A 99 -9.60 19.20 -0.97
C LEU A 99 -8.97 20.57 -0.76
N ALA A 100 -8.46 21.20 -1.82
CA ALA A 100 -7.88 22.53 -1.77
C ALA A 100 -8.89 23.56 -1.20
N GLU A 101 -10.10 23.56 -1.72
CA GLU A 101 -11.20 24.42 -1.25
C GLU A 101 -11.59 24.08 0.20
N SER A 102 -11.80 22.80 0.49
CA SER A 102 -12.19 22.37 1.83
C SER A 102 -11.15 22.69 2.90
N LEU A 103 -9.86 22.50 2.61
CA LEU A 103 -8.76 22.71 3.56
C LEU A 103 -8.22 24.15 3.58
N ASN A 104 -8.63 24.99 2.62
CA ASN A 104 -8.08 26.32 2.36
C ASN A 104 -6.56 26.28 2.11
N ILE A 105 -6.14 25.30 1.27
CA ILE A 105 -4.75 25.10 0.82
C ILE A 105 -4.72 25.33 -0.69
N LYS A 106 -3.61 25.88 -1.19
CA LYS A 106 -3.45 26.04 -2.62
C LYS A 106 -3.33 24.69 -3.33
N PRO A 107 -4.00 24.47 -4.48
CA PRO A 107 -3.92 23.20 -5.20
C PRO A 107 -2.51 22.77 -5.59
N GLU A 108 -1.60 23.71 -5.84
CA GLU A 108 -0.20 23.45 -6.13
C GLU A 108 0.59 22.83 -4.97
N ASN A 109 0.09 22.94 -3.74
CA ASN A 109 0.66 22.33 -2.55
C ASN A 109 0.06 20.94 -2.23
N ILE A 110 -0.78 20.40 -3.10
CA ILE A 110 -1.39 19.09 -2.94
C ILE A 110 -0.86 18.15 -4.03
N PHE A 111 -0.21 17.07 -3.61
CA PHE A 111 0.42 16.10 -4.49
C PHE A 111 -0.24 14.74 -4.28
N PHE A 112 -0.52 14.05 -5.39
CA PHE A 112 -1.07 12.70 -5.36
C PHE A 112 -0.08 11.71 -5.94
N THR A 113 -0.06 10.51 -5.39
CA THR A 113 0.70 9.38 -5.93
C THR A 113 -0.07 8.07 -5.68
N ASN A 114 0.31 7.03 -6.40
CA ASN A 114 -0.21 5.69 -6.15
C ASN A 114 0.22 5.18 -4.76
N ASP A 115 -0.60 4.38 -4.09
CA ASP A 115 -0.34 3.83 -2.76
C ASP A 115 0.94 2.98 -2.70
N ALA A 116 1.18 2.12 -3.69
CA ALA A 116 2.41 1.34 -3.75
C ALA A 116 3.65 2.20 -4.10
N GLU A 117 3.49 3.24 -4.92
CA GLU A 117 4.56 4.22 -5.16
C GLU A 117 4.91 4.97 -3.87
N ALA A 118 3.89 5.49 -3.15
CA ALA A 118 4.10 6.19 -1.88
C ALA A 118 4.82 5.30 -0.87
N PHE A 119 4.42 4.03 -0.77
CA PHE A 119 5.08 3.04 0.07
C PHE A 119 6.57 2.93 -0.25
N LEU A 120 6.94 2.67 -1.52
CA LEU A 120 8.35 2.49 -1.88
C LEU A 120 9.15 3.80 -1.82
N ILE A 121 8.53 4.96 -2.05
CA ILE A 121 9.16 6.27 -1.82
C ILE A 121 9.53 6.43 -0.35
N GLY A 122 8.58 6.15 0.55
CA GLY A 122 8.80 6.21 2.00
C GLY A 122 9.92 5.27 2.46
N GLU A 123 9.88 4.01 2.02
CA GLU A 123 10.90 3.00 2.30
C GLU A 123 12.28 3.37 1.74
N SER A 124 12.33 4.06 0.62
CA SER A 124 13.59 4.55 0.02
C SER A 124 14.13 5.78 0.73
N PHE A 125 13.27 6.58 1.32
CA PHE A 125 13.66 7.80 2.03
C PHE A 125 14.14 7.51 3.45
N ALA A 126 13.38 6.72 4.21
CA ALA A 126 13.63 6.50 5.64
C ALA A 126 13.53 5.03 6.09
N GLY A 127 13.19 4.10 5.19
CA GLY A 127 12.93 2.70 5.54
C GLY A 127 13.95 1.71 4.98
N ALA A 128 13.48 0.49 4.72
CA ALA A 128 14.29 -0.70 4.41
C ALA A 128 15.04 -0.62 3.07
N SER A 129 14.59 0.20 2.11
CA SER A 129 15.30 0.38 0.82
C SER A 129 16.15 1.65 0.74
N ARG A 130 16.44 2.27 1.91
CA ARG A 130 17.37 3.40 1.98
C ARG A 130 18.74 3.01 1.45
N GLY A 131 19.24 3.79 0.49
CA GLY A 131 20.53 3.54 -0.16
C GLY A 131 20.50 2.55 -1.33
N PHE A 132 19.39 1.86 -1.59
CA PHE A 132 19.27 1.03 -2.78
C PHE A 132 19.08 1.91 -4.03
N THR A 133 19.84 1.61 -5.07
CA THR A 133 19.67 2.24 -6.39
C THR A 133 18.47 1.66 -7.12
N ASN A 134 18.34 0.32 -7.08
CA ASN A 134 17.23 -0.41 -7.68
C ASN A 134 16.55 -1.24 -6.60
N ALA A 135 15.24 -1.08 -6.48
CA ALA A 135 14.43 -1.81 -5.51
C ALA A 135 13.05 -2.14 -6.09
N LEU A 136 12.47 -3.22 -5.59
CA LEU A 136 11.08 -3.59 -5.84
C LEU A 136 10.31 -3.46 -4.52
N GLY A 137 9.21 -2.72 -4.54
CA GLY A 137 8.24 -2.68 -3.44
C GLY A 137 6.98 -3.45 -3.82
N LEU A 138 6.49 -4.30 -2.94
CA LEU A 138 5.19 -4.95 -3.07
C LEU A 138 4.33 -4.66 -1.85
N THR A 139 3.08 -4.28 -2.08
CA THR A 139 2.07 -4.18 -1.01
C THR A 139 1.11 -5.35 -1.14
N LEU A 140 1.16 -6.26 -0.16
CA LEU A 140 0.40 -7.51 -0.13
C LEU A 140 -0.83 -7.34 0.78
N GLY A 141 -2.02 -7.35 0.18
CA GLY A 141 -3.26 -7.11 0.90
C GLY A 141 -4.47 -7.71 0.21
N THR A 142 -5.57 -6.95 0.08
CA THR A 142 -6.74 -7.38 -0.71
C THR A 142 -6.32 -7.71 -2.13
N GLY A 143 -5.48 -6.86 -2.74
CA GLY A 143 -4.82 -7.07 -4.01
C GLY A 143 -3.30 -6.97 -3.88
N LEU A 144 -2.62 -6.92 -5.03
CA LEU A 144 -1.18 -6.79 -5.18
C LEU A 144 -0.82 -5.39 -5.69
N GLY A 145 -0.33 -4.52 -4.81
CA GLY A 145 0.32 -3.28 -5.24
C GLY A 145 1.80 -3.51 -5.53
N SER A 146 2.37 -2.72 -6.42
CA SER A 146 3.78 -2.83 -6.77
C SER A 146 4.37 -1.49 -7.18
N ALA A 147 5.60 -1.24 -6.77
CA ALA A 147 6.38 -0.11 -7.24
C ALA A 147 7.82 -0.53 -7.54
N ILE A 148 8.41 0.12 -8.53
CA ILE A 148 9.77 -0.16 -8.98
C ILE A 148 10.59 1.11 -8.84
N LYS A 149 11.70 1.02 -8.11
CA LYS A 149 12.72 2.06 -8.04
C LYS A 149 13.86 1.72 -8.98
N ILE A 150 14.18 2.66 -9.86
CA ILE A 150 15.38 2.63 -10.71
C ILE A 150 16.09 3.97 -10.55
N HIS A 151 17.30 3.95 -9.99
CA HIS A 151 18.02 5.14 -9.56
C HIS A 151 17.17 5.94 -8.57
N ASP A 152 16.92 7.22 -8.85
CA ASP A 152 16.13 8.11 -7.98
C ASP A 152 14.63 8.16 -8.35
N LYS A 153 14.19 7.31 -9.28
CA LYS A 153 12.80 7.33 -9.77
C LYS A 153 12.05 6.11 -9.28
N VAL A 154 10.95 6.35 -8.57
CA VAL A 154 9.96 5.34 -8.22
C VAL A 154 8.76 5.47 -9.14
N LYS A 155 8.20 4.35 -9.59
CA LYS A 155 7.00 4.29 -10.43
C LYS A 155 6.16 3.10 -10.06
N ASP A 156 4.84 3.21 -10.27
CA ASP A 156 3.92 2.07 -10.24
C ASP A 156 4.41 0.96 -11.17
N GLY A 157 4.62 -0.22 -10.58
CA GLY A 157 5.11 -1.39 -11.29
C GLY A 157 4.04 -2.05 -12.15
N LYS A 158 2.76 -1.84 -11.83
CA LYS A 158 1.58 -2.48 -12.45
C LYS A 158 1.69 -4.00 -12.55
N LEU A 159 2.41 -4.61 -11.59
CA LEU A 159 2.71 -6.04 -11.63
C LEU A 159 1.52 -6.90 -11.24
N TRP A 160 0.45 -6.34 -10.73
CA TRP A 160 -0.76 -7.07 -10.39
C TRP A 160 -1.38 -7.80 -11.59
N THR A 161 -1.26 -7.23 -12.81
CA THR A 161 -1.70 -7.86 -14.07
C THR A 161 -0.59 -8.63 -14.79
N ALA A 162 0.61 -8.73 -14.21
CA ALA A 162 1.70 -9.45 -14.84
C ALA A 162 1.33 -10.93 -15.02
N PRO A 163 1.60 -11.53 -16.19
CA PRO A 163 1.38 -12.96 -16.37
C PRO A 163 2.18 -13.76 -15.34
N PHE A 164 1.52 -14.66 -14.65
CA PHE A 164 2.13 -15.52 -13.66
C PHE A 164 1.39 -16.87 -13.61
N ARG A 165 2.12 -17.95 -13.86
CA ARG A 165 1.56 -19.29 -14.01
C ARG A 165 0.43 -19.32 -15.07
N ASP A 166 -0.75 -19.78 -14.72
CA ASP A 166 -1.94 -19.85 -15.60
C ASP A 166 -2.88 -18.63 -15.49
N GLY A 167 -2.48 -17.60 -14.74
CA GLY A 167 -3.26 -16.37 -14.50
C GLY A 167 -2.41 -15.11 -14.45
N ILE A 168 -2.75 -14.22 -13.55
CA ILE A 168 -2.02 -13.00 -13.25
C ILE A 168 -1.45 -13.02 -11.83
N ALA A 169 -0.47 -12.20 -11.56
CA ALA A 169 0.22 -12.17 -10.27
C ALA A 169 -0.73 -11.95 -9.08
N GLU A 170 -1.75 -11.11 -9.21
CA GLU A 170 -2.72 -10.84 -8.15
C GLU A 170 -3.53 -12.07 -7.76
N ASP A 171 -3.79 -12.99 -8.71
CA ASP A 171 -4.52 -14.24 -8.45
C ASP A 171 -3.78 -15.15 -7.45
N TYR A 172 -2.46 -14.97 -7.31
CA TYR A 172 -1.58 -15.78 -6.45
C TYR A 172 -1.02 -15.04 -5.25
N LEU A 173 -1.02 -13.69 -5.26
CA LEU A 173 -0.32 -12.87 -4.27
C LEU A 173 -1.24 -11.92 -3.49
N GLY A 174 -2.56 -12.13 -3.59
CA GLY A 174 -3.58 -11.36 -2.85
C GLY A 174 -4.38 -12.22 -1.86
N THR A 175 -5.21 -11.57 -1.05
CA THR A 175 -6.09 -12.26 -0.07
C THR A 175 -7.03 -13.27 -0.73
N ALA A 176 -7.44 -13.03 -1.99
CA ALA A 176 -8.31 -13.94 -2.73
C ALA A 176 -7.69 -15.33 -2.91
N TRP A 177 -6.36 -15.40 -3.11
CA TRP A 177 -5.62 -16.65 -3.19
C TRP A 177 -5.75 -17.47 -1.90
N PHE A 178 -5.53 -16.86 -0.74
CA PHE A 178 -5.64 -17.54 0.55
C PHE A 178 -7.02 -18.16 0.76
N ARG A 179 -8.08 -17.39 0.45
CA ARG A 179 -9.47 -17.89 0.54
C ARG A 179 -9.72 -19.08 -0.36
N LYS A 180 -9.31 -18.96 -1.63
CA LYS A 180 -9.49 -19.99 -2.66
C LYS A 180 -8.70 -21.24 -2.29
N PHE A 181 -7.42 -21.12 -2.02
CA PHE A 181 -6.52 -22.24 -1.72
C PHE A 181 -6.98 -23.00 -0.47
N THR A 182 -7.32 -22.29 0.62
CA THR A 182 -7.81 -22.90 1.86
C THR A 182 -9.10 -23.68 1.64
N LEU A 183 -10.02 -23.13 0.85
CA LEU A 183 -11.28 -23.82 0.53
C LEU A 183 -11.05 -25.06 -0.34
N GLU A 184 -10.24 -24.96 -1.39
CA GLU A 184 -10.01 -26.03 -2.36
C GLU A 184 -9.18 -27.18 -1.77
N GLN A 185 -8.18 -26.89 -0.93
CA GLN A 185 -7.29 -27.92 -0.40
C GLN A 185 -7.81 -28.54 0.91
N PHE A 186 -8.46 -27.75 1.76
CA PHE A 186 -8.83 -28.17 3.11
C PHE A 186 -10.35 -28.14 3.38
N GLY A 187 -11.16 -27.61 2.45
CA GLY A 187 -12.60 -27.45 2.66
C GLY A 187 -12.96 -26.42 3.73
N LEU A 188 -12.01 -25.55 4.11
CA LEU A 188 -12.17 -24.53 5.15
C LEU A 188 -12.42 -23.14 4.53
N THR A 189 -13.26 -22.36 5.18
CA THR A 189 -13.54 -20.97 4.77
C THR A 189 -12.86 -20.01 5.73
N ILE A 190 -12.14 -19.03 5.19
CA ILE A 190 -11.50 -17.95 5.92
C ILE A 190 -11.85 -16.59 5.29
N ASP A 191 -11.82 -15.51 6.09
CA ASP A 191 -12.00 -14.15 5.59
C ASP A 191 -10.66 -13.50 5.17
N GLY A 192 -9.56 -13.98 5.72
CA GLY A 192 -8.23 -13.49 5.38
C GLY A 192 -7.12 -14.15 6.19
N VAL A 193 -5.91 -13.66 6.00
CA VAL A 193 -4.68 -14.22 6.62
C VAL A 193 -4.73 -14.22 8.15
N LYS A 194 -5.47 -13.30 8.77
CA LYS A 194 -5.62 -13.27 10.24
C LYS A 194 -6.23 -14.55 10.80
N ASP A 195 -7.13 -15.18 10.06
CA ASP A 195 -7.82 -16.39 10.52
C ASP A 195 -6.85 -17.56 10.62
N LEU A 196 -5.87 -17.61 9.71
CA LEU A 196 -4.81 -18.63 9.72
C LEU A 196 -3.87 -18.49 10.95
N LEU A 197 -3.84 -17.33 11.57
CA LEU A 197 -3.02 -17.03 12.74
C LEU A 197 -3.84 -17.08 14.06
N ALA A 198 -5.11 -17.42 13.99
CA ALA A 198 -5.96 -17.55 15.16
C ALA A 198 -5.49 -18.74 16.03
N PRO A 199 -5.55 -18.61 17.37
CA PRO A 199 -5.06 -19.66 18.27
C PRO A 199 -5.77 -21.01 18.13
N ASP A 200 -6.97 -21.02 17.60
CA ASP A 200 -7.83 -22.20 17.35
C ASP A 200 -7.73 -22.75 15.94
N PHE A 201 -6.95 -22.12 15.06
CA PHE A 201 -6.70 -22.63 13.71
C PHE A 201 -5.62 -23.72 13.75
N ASP A 202 -5.75 -24.77 12.93
CA ASP A 202 -4.78 -25.86 12.88
C ASP A 202 -3.42 -25.37 12.38
N PRO A 203 -2.36 -25.44 13.20
CA PRO A 203 -1.03 -24.93 12.82
C PRO A 203 -0.41 -25.69 11.64
N ALA A 204 -0.74 -26.98 11.45
CA ALA A 204 -0.19 -27.76 10.34
C ALA A 204 -0.79 -27.26 9.00
N ILE A 205 -2.09 -27.02 8.98
CA ILE A 205 -2.79 -26.45 7.80
C ILE A 205 -2.27 -25.03 7.54
N SER A 206 -2.16 -24.19 8.59
CA SER A 206 -1.63 -22.84 8.47
C SER A 206 -0.24 -22.82 7.85
N ASN A 207 0.66 -23.67 8.35
CA ASN A 207 2.04 -23.77 7.83
C ASN A 207 2.08 -24.21 6.36
N GLU A 208 1.23 -25.14 5.94
CA GLU A 208 1.17 -25.59 4.56
C GLU A 208 0.71 -24.45 3.63
N ILE A 209 -0.34 -23.72 4.03
CA ILE A 209 -0.84 -22.57 3.27
C ILE A 209 0.24 -21.48 3.15
N PHE A 210 0.92 -21.13 4.24
CA PHE A 210 1.99 -20.14 4.20
C PHE A 210 3.19 -20.59 3.38
N SER A 211 3.52 -21.89 3.43
CA SER A 211 4.61 -22.45 2.61
C SER A 211 4.34 -22.31 1.12
N GLU A 212 3.13 -22.65 0.67
CA GLU A 212 2.76 -22.55 -0.74
C GLU A 212 2.71 -21.08 -1.20
N PHE A 213 2.19 -20.18 -0.35
CA PHE A 213 2.24 -18.75 -0.62
C PHE A 213 3.67 -18.24 -0.74
N GLY A 214 4.55 -18.63 0.19
CA GLY A 214 5.96 -18.27 0.18
C GLY A 214 6.69 -18.75 -1.06
N TYR A 215 6.39 -19.98 -1.51
CA TYR A 215 6.93 -20.52 -2.76
C TYR A 215 6.48 -19.68 -3.97
N SER A 216 5.18 -19.39 -4.07
CA SER A 216 4.62 -18.56 -5.14
C SER A 216 5.22 -17.16 -5.16
N LEU A 217 5.37 -16.54 -3.99
CA LEU A 217 5.99 -15.22 -3.86
C LEU A 217 7.48 -15.26 -4.27
N GLY A 218 8.23 -16.27 -3.83
CA GLY A 218 9.63 -16.45 -4.20
C GLY A 218 9.84 -16.62 -5.70
N GLU A 219 9.02 -17.45 -6.34
CA GLU A 219 9.02 -17.66 -7.79
C GLU A 219 8.75 -16.35 -8.54
N PHE A 220 7.75 -15.60 -8.09
CA PHE A 220 7.42 -14.30 -8.68
C PHE A 220 8.57 -13.29 -8.52
N LEU A 221 9.09 -13.15 -7.31
CA LEU A 221 10.17 -12.21 -7.00
C LEU A 221 11.45 -12.50 -7.80
N ALA A 222 11.83 -13.77 -7.94
CA ALA A 222 13.04 -14.17 -8.65
C ALA A 222 13.09 -13.62 -10.08
N GLN A 223 11.93 -13.61 -10.79
CA GLN A 223 11.84 -13.09 -12.16
C GLN A 223 12.15 -11.59 -12.23
N TYR A 224 11.63 -10.82 -11.28
CA TYR A 224 11.76 -9.36 -11.28
C TYR A 224 13.07 -8.89 -10.66
N MET A 225 13.59 -9.58 -9.64
CA MET A 225 14.89 -9.26 -9.06
C MET A 225 16.02 -9.36 -10.11
N ILE A 226 16.01 -10.41 -10.92
CA ILE A 226 16.98 -10.60 -12.00
C ILE A 226 16.77 -9.54 -13.08
N ARG A 227 15.54 -9.37 -13.57
CA ARG A 227 15.21 -8.48 -14.69
C ARG A 227 15.52 -7.00 -14.39
N LEU A 228 15.28 -6.58 -13.15
CA LEU A 228 15.42 -5.18 -12.72
C LEU A 228 16.77 -4.91 -12.04
N HIS A 229 17.60 -5.94 -11.87
CA HIS A 229 18.84 -5.85 -11.10
C HIS A 229 18.61 -5.23 -9.70
N CYS A 230 17.54 -5.66 -9.02
CA CYS A 230 17.19 -5.15 -7.71
C CYS A 230 18.23 -5.53 -6.65
N GLN A 231 18.60 -4.57 -5.82
CA GLN A 231 19.45 -4.79 -4.64
C GLN A 231 18.67 -5.39 -3.47
N GLY A 232 17.34 -5.20 -3.49
CA GLY A 232 16.43 -5.79 -2.50
C GLY A 232 14.96 -5.59 -2.87
N VAL A 233 14.12 -6.27 -2.12
CA VAL A 233 12.67 -6.19 -2.19
C VAL A 233 12.14 -5.72 -0.84
N VAL A 234 11.21 -4.80 -0.85
CA VAL A 234 10.48 -4.38 0.36
C VAL A 234 9.04 -4.84 0.26
N LEU A 235 8.58 -5.51 1.31
CA LEU A 235 7.23 -6.03 1.39
C LEU A 235 6.44 -5.30 2.46
N GLY A 236 5.29 -4.76 2.06
CA GLY A 236 4.34 -4.09 2.94
C GLY A 236 2.94 -4.66 2.84
N GLY A 237 2.01 -4.08 3.60
CA GLY A 237 0.61 -4.50 3.63
C GLY A 237 0.29 -5.56 4.67
N LYS A 238 -1.01 -5.89 4.76
CA LYS A 238 -1.52 -6.75 5.85
C LYS A 238 -0.99 -8.19 5.79
N ILE A 239 -0.76 -8.74 4.59
CA ILE A 239 -0.20 -10.09 4.42
C ILE A 239 1.28 -10.11 4.80
N ALA A 240 2.04 -9.05 4.48
CA ALA A 240 3.47 -8.97 4.82
C ALA A 240 3.75 -9.04 6.32
N ARG A 241 2.79 -8.64 7.18
CA ARG A 241 2.88 -8.79 8.65
C ARG A 241 2.96 -10.25 9.11
N ALA A 242 2.48 -11.18 8.29
CA ALA A 242 2.63 -12.63 8.51
C ALA A 242 3.94 -13.18 7.92
N GLY A 243 4.86 -12.34 7.47
CA GLY A 243 6.09 -12.71 6.74
C GLY A 243 6.94 -13.78 7.42
N ILE A 244 7.03 -13.76 8.75
CA ILE A 244 7.77 -14.78 9.51
C ILE A 244 7.29 -16.20 9.21
N HIS A 245 6.05 -16.41 8.83
CA HIS A 245 5.48 -17.73 8.57
C HIS A 245 5.79 -18.26 7.16
N PHE A 246 6.10 -17.39 6.18
CA PHE A 246 6.40 -17.83 4.82
C PHE A 246 7.84 -17.54 4.34
N PHE A 247 8.65 -16.79 5.12
CA PHE A 247 10.06 -16.58 4.80
C PHE A 247 11.03 -17.56 5.46
N THR A 248 10.62 -18.28 6.48
CA THR A 248 11.49 -19.18 7.25
C THR A 248 11.99 -20.40 6.46
N LEU A 249 11.41 -20.68 5.29
CA LEU A 249 11.69 -21.90 4.53
C LEU A 249 12.82 -21.77 3.49
N HIS A 250 13.33 -20.57 3.21
CA HIS A 250 14.39 -20.36 2.24
C HIS A 250 15.44 -19.35 2.76
N SER A 251 16.34 -19.85 3.62
CA SER A 251 17.41 -19.05 4.24
C SER A 251 18.39 -18.35 3.27
N SER A 252 18.36 -18.66 1.99
CA SER A 252 19.19 -18.01 0.98
C SER A 252 18.58 -16.72 0.38
N LEU A 253 17.28 -16.47 0.57
CA LEU A 253 16.60 -15.26 0.10
C LEU A 253 16.33 -14.25 1.22
N SER A 254 16.36 -14.69 2.49
CA SER A 254 15.98 -13.88 3.65
C SER A 254 16.90 -12.68 3.94
N GLU A 255 18.15 -12.72 3.51
CA GLU A 255 19.12 -11.61 3.74
C GLU A 255 18.91 -10.42 2.80
N GLN A 256 18.13 -10.59 1.72
CA GLN A 256 17.87 -9.55 0.70
C GLN A 256 16.45 -8.98 0.75
N ILE A 257 15.61 -9.47 1.66
CA ILE A 257 14.21 -9.04 1.78
C ILE A 257 14.05 -8.19 3.05
N GLY A 258 13.79 -6.92 2.90
CA GLY A 258 13.39 -6.02 3.99
C GLY A 258 11.89 -6.16 4.29
N LEU A 259 11.54 -6.52 5.53
CA LEU A 259 10.17 -6.45 6.02
C LEU A 259 9.93 -5.09 6.66
N SER A 260 8.96 -4.33 6.13
CA SER A 260 8.45 -3.13 6.79
C SER A 260 7.35 -3.54 7.78
N THR A 261 7.54 -3.19 9.05
CA THR A 261 6.60 -3.49 10.15
C THR A 261 5.67 -2.31 10.43
#